data_9d02e3af230f44924944871dbcd14229
#
_entry.id   9d02e3af230f44924944871dbcd14229
#
_cell.length_a   1.000
_cell.length_b   1.000
_cell.length_c   1.000
_cell.angle_alpha   90.00
_cell.angle_beta   90.00
_cell.angle_gamma   90.00
#
_symmetry.space_group_name_H-M   'P 1'
#
loop_
_entity.id
_entity.type
_entity.pdbx_description
1 polymer ?
#
loop_
_entity_poly.entity_id
_entity_poly.type
_entity_poly.pdbx_seq_one_letter_code
_entity_poly.pdbx_strand_id
1 'polypeptide(L)'
;MRIALLSWESLHSIAVGGVGVHVTELAAALERKGNEVHVFTRMAGGQKYLECIHGVWYHRCPFELAPNFVDEIQNMCRSFVHHLFATEDYMGAGFDVIHAHDWLASNAMVWAKRGRGRRAVLTIHSTEYGRCGNNFWGGQSGRIRDHERHGTFCADRVITVSRALKGETMWMYNLPHWKVDVVYNGVNVHAFDGWIPDAGAIRRAYGVGPLDPTVLFSGRMTYQKGPDLLVEAIPAILRYYPRAKFIFAGEGHMQGQCERRAGQLGVAHACRFLGWKGGMELQNLYKISDAVCVPSRNEPFGITILEAWSAGKPVVASKNGGPDEFVWHEVTGLKIYPAPDSVAWGVGTLFANFEWARWMGRNGRIASETAFSWDAVADQVLQVYAT
;
A
#
# COMPACT_ATOMS: atom_id res chain seq x y z
N MET A 1 25.59 -5.53 -5.38
CA MET A 1 24.79 -6.62 -5.97
C MET A 1 24.06 -6.09 -7.18
N ARG A 2 23.72 -6.96 -8.14
CA ARG A 2 22.84 -6.66 -9.25
C ARG A 2 21.47 -7.27 -8.96
N ILE A 3 20.42 -6.43 -8.84
CA ILE A 3 19.10 -6.79 -8.32
C ILE A 3 18.05 -6.56 -9.40
N ALA A 4 17.22 -7.57 -9.68
CA ALA A 4 16.03 -7.46 -10.51
C ALA A 4 14.78 -7.45 -9.65
N LEU A 5 14.05 -6.35 -9.62
CA LEU A 5 12.72 -6.23 -9.00
C LEU A 5 11.65 -6.46 -10.06
N LEU A 6 10.73 -7.38 -9.82
CA LEU A 6 9.63 -7.71 -10.71
C LEU A 6 8.31 -7.23 -10.08
N SER A 7 7.63 -6.30 -10.72
CA SER A 7 6.41 -5.72 -10.16
C SER A 7 5.38 -5.36 -11.22
N TRP A 8 4.12 -5.65 -10.90
CA TRP A 8 2.96 -5.27 -11.71
C TRP A 8 2.79 -3.75 -11.82
N GLU A 9 3.26 -2.99 -10.83
CA GLU A 9 3.11 -1.53 -10.76
C GLU A 9 4.39 -0.82 -10.28
N SER A 10 4.55 0.43 -10.70
CA SER A 10 5.59 1.35 -10.25
C SER A 10 5.11 2.80 -10.46
N LEU A 11 5.59 3.74 -9.65
CA LEU A 11 5.30 5.18 -9.84
C LEU A 11 5.86 5.71 -11.16
N HIS A 12 6.89 5.07 -11.71
CA HIS A 12 7.50 5.44 -12.98
C HIS A 12 6.91 4.66 -14.19
N SER A 13 5.78 3.99 -14.00
CA SER A 13 5.07 3.24 -15.03
C SER A 13 3.55 3.37 -14.83
N ILE A 14 2.89 2.32 -14.36
CA ILE A 14 1.47 2.31 -14.03
C ILE A 14 1.37 2.15 -12.52
N ALA A 15 0.88 3.17 -11.83
CA ALA A 15 0.62 3.14 -10.40
C ALA A 15 -0.85 2.82 -10.14
N VAL A 16 -1.13 1.85 -9.27
CA VAL A 16 -2.48 1.44 -8.89
C VAL A 16 -2.69 1.54 -7.38
N GLY A 17 -1.66 1.18 -6.59
CA GLY A 17 -1.77 1.13 -5.15
C GLY A 17 -0.43 1.26 -4.42
N GLY A 18 -0.40 0.78 -3.18
CA GLY A 18 0.78 0.90 -2.32
C GLY A 18 2.01 0.11 -2.78
N VAL A 19 1.82 -0.94 -3.60
CA VAL A 19 2.95 -1.73 -4.13
C VAL A 19 3.78 -0.90 -5.11
N GLY A 20 3.15 -0.04 -5.91
CA GLY A 20 3.88 0.88 -6.80
C GLY A 20 4.80 1.83 -6.05
N VAL A 21 4.32 2.39 -4.93
CA VAL A 21 5.14 3.21 -4.02
C VAL A 21 6.26 2.37 -3.41
N HIS A 22 5.92 1.20 -2.86
CA HIS A 22 6.91 0.30 -2.22
C HIS A 22 8.06 -0.05 -3.16
N VAL A 23 7.75 -0.53 -4.36
CA VAL A 23 8.79 -0.98 -5.32
C VAL A 23 9.66 0.18 -5.79
N THR A 24 9.06 1.33 -6.05
CA THR A 24 9.80 2.51 -6.51
C THR A 24 10.75 3.04 -5.44
N GLU A 25 10.27 3.20 -4.21
CA GLU A 25 11.07 3.71 -3.11
C GLU A 25 12.12 2.69 -2.64
N LEU A 26 11.78 1.40 -2.60
CA LEU A 26 12.73 0.34 -2.29
C LEU A 26 13.85 0.27 -3.35
N ALA A 27 13.52 0.37 -4.63
CA ALA A 27 14.51 0.38 -5.71
C ALA A 27 15.51 1.53 -5.56
N ALA A 28 15.00 2.75 -5.29
CA ALA A 28 15.83 3.92 -5.05
C ALA A 28 16.68 3.78 -3.78
N ALA A 29 16.15 3.17 -2.71
CA ALA A 29 16.91 2.93 -1.49
C ALA A 29 18.01 1.88 -1.68
N LEU A 30 17.75 0.80 -2.41
CA LEU A 30 18.74 -0.21 -2.74
C LEU A 30 19.86 0.37 -3.63
N GLU A 31 19.51 1.27 -4.56
CA GLU A 31 20.50 1.98 -5.40
C GLU A 31 21.40 2.87 -4.53
N ARG A 32 20.84 3.68 -3.62
CA ARG A 32 21.62 4.50 -2.66
C ARG A 32 22.57 3.68 -1.77
N LYS A 33 22.29 2.40 -1.57
CA LYS A 33 23.17 1.43 -0.89
C LYS A 33 24.26 0.85 -1.80
N GLY A 34 24.42 1.37 -3.02
CA GLY A 34 25.46 0.98 -3.97
C GLY A 34 25.15 -0.29 -4.77
N ASN A 35 23.89 -0.63 -4.93
CA ASN A 35 23.49 -1.76 -5.77
C ASN A 35 23.10 -1.29 -7.17
N GLU A 36 23.31 -2.12 -8.18
CA GLU A 36 22.75 -1.96 -9.52
C GLU A 36 21.32 -2.52 -9.52
N VAL A 37 20.33 -1.66 -9.72
CA VAL A 37 18.92 -2.03 -9.55
C VAL A 37 18.16 -1.87 -10.87
N HIS A 38 17.47 -2.92 -11.28
CA HIS A 38 16.62 -3.00 -12.44
C HIS A 38 15.18 -3.34 -12.03
N VAL A 39 14.21 -2.54 -12.45
CA VAL A 39 12.78 -2.77 -12.21
C VAL A 39 12.12 -3.19 -13.51
N PHE A 40 11.57 -4.40 -13.55
CA PHE A 40 10.76 -4.90 -14.67
C PHE A 40 9.28 -4.71 -14.32
N THR A 41 8.59 -3.90 -15.11
CA THR A 41 7.22 -3.50 -14.82
C THR A 41 6.40 -3.36 -16.10
N ARG A 42 5.10 -3.16 -15.96
CA ARG A 42 4.20 -2.95 -17.11
C ARG A 42 4.53 -1.66 -17.86
N MET A 43 4.18 -1.62 -19.13
CA MET A 43 4.32 -0.44 -19.98
C MET A 43 2.99 0.30 -20.10
N ALA A 44 2.99 1.61 -19.82
CA ALA A 44 1.88 2.49 -20.16
C ALA A 44 2.08 3.09 -21.56
N GLY A 45 0.98 3.53 -22.18
CA GLY A 45 1.03 4.17 -23.49
C GLY A 45 1.94 5.39 -23.49
N GLY A 46 2.78 5.51 -24.54
CA GLY A 46 3.69 6.66 -24.74
C GLY A 46 4.95 6.66 -23.88
N GLN A 47 5.18 5.65 -23.02
CA GLN A 47 6.41 5.56 -22.23
C GLN A 47 7.57 4.95 -23.04
N LYS A 48 8.81 5.36 -22.69
CA LYS A 48 10.01 4.70 -23.19
C LYS A 48 10.13 3.29 -22.58
N TYR A 49 10.60 2.38 -23.40
CA TYR A 49 10.83 0.99 -23.04
C TYR A 49 11.84 0.82 -21.89
N LEU A 50 12.98 1.50 -22.01
CA LEU A 50 14.07 1.50 -21.05
C LEU A 50 14.42 2.94 -20.66
N GLU A 51 14.54 3.18 -19.37
CA GLU A 51 14.89 4.49 -18.83
C GLU A 51 15.61 4.35 -17.50
N CYS A 52 16.68 5.13 -17.31
CA CYS A 52 17.34 5.25 -16.00
C CYS A 52 16.78 6.46 -15.27
N ILE A 53 16.19 6.24 -14.10
CA ILE A 53 15.61 7.29 -13.27
C ILE A 53 16.25 7.20 -11.88
N HIS A 54 16.95 8.24 -11.47
CA HIS A 54 17.68 8.30 -10.19
C HIS A 54 18.58 7.06 -9.94
N GLY A 55 19.33 6.63 -10.98
CA GLY A 55 20.23 5.48 -10.89
C GLY A 55 19.58 4.11 -11.06
N VAL A 56 18.25 4.03 -11.04
CA VAL A 56 17.48 2.79 -11.22
C VAL A 56 17.07 2.61 -12.67
N TRP A 57 17.27 1.41 -13.22
CA TRP A 57 16.89 1.03 -14.58
C TRP A 57 15.45 0.50 -14.62
N TYR A 58 14.54 1.20 -15.29
CA TYR A 58 13.15 0.78 -15.47
C TYR A 58 12.96 0.16 -16.85
N HIS A 59 12.68 -1.16 -16.87
CA HIS A 59 12.30 -1.94 -18.05
C HIS A 59 10.78 -2.04 -18.09
N ARG A 60 10.14 -1.27 -18.98
CA ARG A 60 8.70 -1.30 -19.16
C ARG A 60 8.36 -2.34 -20.21
N CYS A 61 7.84 -3.46 -19.78
CA CYS A 61 7.65 -4.67 -20.56
C CYS A 61 6.26 -4.72 -21.20
N PRO A 62 6.09 -4.61 -22.52
CA PRO A 62 4.81 -4.77 -23.17
C PRO A 62 4.39 -6.24 -23.14
N PHE A 63 3.09 -6.52 -23.07
CA PHE A 63 2.53 -7.86 -23.12
C PHE A 63 1.11 -7.83 -23.70
N GLU A 64 0.64 -8.97 -24.18
CA GLU A 64 -0.70 -9.12 -24.74
C GLU A 64 -1.73 -9.27 -23.63
N LEU A 65 -2.83 -8.52 -23.74
CA LEU A 65 -3.98 -8.65 -22.87
C LEU A 65 -4.67 -10.00 -23.11
N ALA A 66 -5.38 -10.50 -22.12
CA ALA A 66 -6.14 -11.72 -22.21
C ALA A 66 -7.57 -11.51 -21.67
N PRO A 67 -8.56 -12.34 -22.11
CA PRO A 67 -9.94 -12.19 -21.66
C PRO A 67 -10.14 -12.38 -20.15
N ASN A 68 -9.26 -13.12 -19.50
CA ASN A 68 -9.28 -13.27 -18.05
C ASN A 68 -7.98 -12.77 -17.43
N PHE A 69 -8.12 -12.15 -16.26
CA PHE A 69 -7.04 -11.45 -15.58
C PHE A 69 -5.84 -12.35 -15.20
N VAL A 70 -6.08 -13.60 -14.82
CA VAL A 70 -4.98 -14.51 -14.43
C VAL A 70 -4.12 -14.86 -15.65
N ASP A 71 -4.74 -15.08 -16.81
CA ASP A 71 -4.01 -15.38 -18.06
C ASP A 71 -3.26 -14.15 -18.57
N GLU A 72 -3.85 -12.95 -18.42
CA GLU A 72 -3.20 -11.68 -18.69
C GLU A 72 -1.92 -11.51 -17.84
N ILE A 73 -1.99 -11.80 -16.55
CA ILE A 73 -0.82 -11.78 -15.66
C ILE A 73 0.23 -12.81 -16.07
N GLN A 74 -0.16 -13.97 -16.58
CA GLN A 74 0.81 -14.94 -17.11
C GLN A 74 1.53 -14.40 -18.35
N ASN A 75 0.82 -13.71 -19.26
CA ASN A 75 1.45 -13.07 -20.43
C ASN A 75 2.45 -12.01 -20.00
N MET A 76 2.09 -11.18 -19.02
CA MET A 76 3.00 -10.21 -18.40
C MET A 76 4.25 -10.88 -17.82
N CYS A 77 4.08 -11.96 -17.06
CA CYS A 77 5.20 -12.69 -16.49
C CYS A 77 6.15 -13.27 -17.56
N ARG A 78 5.61 -13.77 -18.70
CA ARG A 78 6.44 -14.20 -19.84
C ARG A 78 7.24 -13.05 -20.41
N SER A 79 6.62 -11.89 -20.58
CA SER A 79 7.31 -10.68 -21.03
C SER A 79 8.42 -10.25 -20.06
N PHE A 80 8.16 -10.26 -18.74
CA PHE A 80 9.18 -9.95 -17.74
C PHE A 80 10.39 -10.86 -17.85
N VAL A 81 10.18 -12.18 -17.97
CA VAL A 81 11.28 -13.16 -18.11
C VAL A 81 12.05 -12.95 -19.39
N HIS A 82 11.35 -12.72 -20.52
CA HIS A 82 11.99 -12.44 -21.81
C HIS A 82 12.94 -11.24 -21.71
N HIS A 83 12.44 -10.13 -21.15
CA HIS A 83 13.24 -8.92 -21.02
C HIS A 83 14.35 -9.03 -20.00
N LEU A 84 14.12 -9.75 -18.89
CA LEU A 84 15.14 -10.03 -17.89
C LEU A 84 16.30 -10.83 -18.50
N PHE A 85 16.00 -11.89 -19.26
CA PHE A 85 17.04 -12.70 -19.91
C PHE A 85 17.78 -11.92 -21.00
N ALA A 86 17.05 -11.14 -21.82
CA ALA A 86 17.68 -10.28 -22.82
C ALA A 86 18.60 -9.23 -22.17
N THR A 87 18.22 -8.70 -20.99
CA THR A 87 19.07 -7.76 -20.26
C THR A 87 20.34 -8.43 -19.73
N GLU A 88 20.24 -9.63 -19.14
CA GLU A 88 21.41 -10.39 -18.70
C GLU A 88 22.36 -10.73 -19.86
N ASP A 89 21.80 -11.14 -21.01
CA ASP A 89 22.57 -11.47 -22.21
C ASP A 89 23.29 -10.24 -22.78
N TYR A 90 22.61 -9.08 -22.80
CA TYR A 90 23.20 -7.82 -23.21
C TYR A 90 24.33 -7.36 -22.28
N MET A 91 24.15 -7.50 -20.97
CA MET A 91 25.16 -7.12 -19.98
C MET A 91 26.34 -8.13 -19.92
N GLY A 92 26.19 -9.33 -20.46
CA GLY A 92 27.14 -10.42 -20.30
C GLY A 92 27.28 -10.90 -18.86
N ALA A 93 26.29 -10.62 -18.00
CA ALA A 93 26.31 -10.95 -16.58
C ALA A 93 24.90 -11.09 -16.01
N GLY A 94 24.72 -11.99 -15.03
CA GLY A 94 23.42 -12.27 -14.45
C GLY A 94 23.06 -11.38 -13.25
N PHE A 95 21.78 -11.39 -12.90
CA PHE A 95 21.33 -10.83 -11.63
C PHE A 95 21.71 -11.73 -10.46
N ASP A 96 22.16 -11.14 -9.37
CA ASP A 96 22.44 -11.86 -8.13
C ASP A 96 21.15 -12.31 -7.44
N VAL A 97 20.11 -11.46 -7.50
CA VAL A 97 18.80 -11.72 -6.89
C VAL A 97 17.68 -11.28 -7.83
N ILE A 98 16.64 -12.11 -7.90
CA ILE A 98 15.34 -11.77 -8.51
C ILE A 98 14.34 -11.68 -7.38
N HIS A 99 13.76 -10.49 -7.21
CA HIS A 99 12.79 -10.20 -6.16
C HIS A 99 11.43 -9.81 -6.78
N ALA A 100 10.45 -10.68 -6.63
CA ALA A 100 9.09 -10.45 -7.12
C ALA A 100 8.18 -9.92 -6.02
N HIS A 101 7.18 -9.13 -6.44
CA HIS A 101 6.19 -8.54 -5.55
C HIS A 101 4.80 -9.08 -5.87
N ASP A 102 4.18 -9.73 -4.89
CA ASP A 102 2.88 -10.41 -4.93
C ASP A 102 2.80 -11.55 -5.99
N TRP A 103 1.66 -12.22 -6.01
CA TRP A 103 1.36 -13.29 -6.99
C TRP A 103 1.46 -12.81 -8.44
N LEU A 104 1.23 -11.52 -8.66
CA LEU A 104 1.27 -10.88 -9.97
C LEU A 104 2.61 -11.02 -10.69
N ALA A 105 3.71 -11.09 -9.94
CA ALA A 105 5.05 -11.28 -10.52
C ALA A 105 5.69 -12.62 -10.14
N SER A 106 5.02 -13.44 -9.31
CA SER A 106 5.60 -14.68 -8.76
C SER A 106 5.98 -15.70 -9.84
N ASN A 107 5.19 -15.85 -10.90
CA ASN A 107 5.50 -16.77 -11.99
C ASN A 107 6.77 -16.35 -12.75
N ALA A 108 6.96 -15.06 -12.98
CA ALA A 108 8.17 -14.58 -13.63
C ALA A 108 9.42 -14.92 -12.80
N MET A 109 9.35 -14.73 -11.47
CA MET A 109 10.41 -15.14 -10.56
C MET A 109 10.69 -16.65 -10.64
N VAL A 110 9.64 -17.47 -10.61
CA VAL A 110 9.79 -18.95 -10.67
C VAL A 110 10.43 -19.38 -11.98
N TRP A 111 10.00 -18.83 -13.11
CA TRP A 111 10.55 -19.17 -14.42
C TRP A 111 11.98 -18.69 -14.59
N ALA A 112 12.31 -17.49 -14.10
CA ALA A 112 13.68 -16.99 -14.12
C ALA A 112 14.63 -17.82 -13.24
N LYS A 113 14.18 -18.21 -12.03
CA LYS A 113 14.91 -19.13 -11.17
C LYS A 113 15.19 -20.46 -11.85
N ARG A 114 14.16 -21.08 -12.46
CA ARG A 114 14.32 -22.37 -13.16
C ARG A 114 15.20 -22.28 -14.41
N GLY A 115 15.09 -21.17 -15.15
CA GLY A 115 15.82 -20.98 -16.40
C GLY A 115 17.30 -20.68 -16.23
N ARG A 116 17.68 -19.92 -15.18
CA ARG A 116 19.07 -19.44 -15.00
C ARG A 116 19.65 -19.62 -13.59
N GLY A 117 18.95 -20.35 -12.70
CA GLY A 117 19.45 -20.68 -11.36
C GLY A 117 19.62 -19.46 -10.44
N ARG A 118 18.84 -18.40 -10.64
CA ARG A 118 18.98 -17.16 -9.86
C ARG A 118 18.36 -17.32 -8.48
N ARG A 119 18.93 -16.63 -7.48
CA ARG A 119 18.31 -16.49 -6.16
C ARG A 119 16.97 -15.78 -6.28
N ALA A 120 15.94 -16.32 -5.65
CA ALA A 120 14.56 -15.86 -5.80
C ALA A 120 13.97 -15.45 -4.44
N VAL A 121 13.50 -14.21 -4.36
CA VAL A 121 12.81 -13.66 -3.19
C VAL A 121 11.41 -13.22 -3.61
N LEU A 122 10.42 -13.47 -2.78
CA LEU A 122 9.04 -13.06 -3.02
C LEU A 122 8.52 -12.24 -1.84
N THR A 123 8.15 -10.97 -2.08
CA THR A 123 7.38 -10.20 -1.09
C THR A 123 5.88 -10.41 -1.31
N ILE A 124 5.19 -10.83 -0.27
CA ILE A 124 3.73 -10.85 -0.17
C ILE A 124 3.28 -9.58 0.53
N HIS A 125 2.57 -8.71 -0.18
CA HIS A 125 1.98 -7.48 0.37
C HIS A 125 0.58 -7.71 0.93
N SER A 126 -0.15 -8.68 0.38
CA SER A 126 -1.42 -9.18 0.90
C SER A 126 -1.71 -10.55 0.31
N THR A 127 -2.42 -11.41 1.04
CA THR A 127 -2.93 -12.67 0.48
C THR A 127 -4.26 -12.47 -0.23
N GLU A 128 -4.61 -13.35 -1.14
CA GLU A 128 -5.95 -13.36 -1.75
C GLU A 128 -7.05 -13.58 -0.70
N TYR A 129 -6.77 -14.38 0.32
CA TYR A 129 -7.67 -14.58 1.45
C TYR A 129 -8.02 -13.24 2.13
N GLY A 130 -7.01 -12.45 2.48
CA GLY A 130 -7.19 -11.12 3.08
C GLY A 130 -7.90 -10.13 2.15
N ARG A 131 -7.57 -10.14 0.84
CA ARG A 131 -8.24 -9.31 -0.17
C ARG A 131 -9.72 -9.66 -0.33
N CYS A 132 -10.08 -10.93 -0.15
CA CYS A 132 -11.45 -11.44 -0.18
C CYS A 132 -12.21 -11.30 1.14
N GLY A 133 -11.72 -10.49 2.07
CA GLY A 133 -12.35 -10.28 3.39
C GLY A 133 -12.31 -11.50 4.29
N ASN A 134 -11.20 -12.22 4.26
CA ASN A 134 -10.94 -13.44 5.01
C ASN A 134 -11.86 -14.61 4.59
N ASN A 135 -12.12 -14.74 3.28
CA ASN A 135 -12.93 -15.80 2.70
C ASN A 135 -12.18 -16.59 1.64
N PHE A 136 -12.57 -17.86 1.51
CA PHE A 136 -12.08 -18.76 0.47
C PHE A 136 -13.08 -18.84 -0.69
N TRP A 137 -12.94 -17.96 -1.68
CA TRP A 137 -13.73 -18.01 -2.91
C TRP A 137 -13.09 -18.98 -3.92
N GLY A 138 -13.93 -19.62 -4.73
CA GLY A 138 -13.49 -20.46 -5.85
C GLY A 138 -13.13 -19.66 -7.11
N GLY A 139 -13.07 -20.33 -8.25
CA GLY A 139 -12.84 -19.70 -9.55
C GLY A 139 -11.52 -18.92 -9.62
N GLN A 140 -11.58 -17.68 -10.06
CA GLN A 140 -10.39 -16.82 -10.20
C GLN A 140 -9.62 -16.66 -8.88
N SER A 141 -10.31 -16.47 -7.76
CA SER A 141 -9.70 -16.35 -6.44
C SER A 141 -8.94 -17.64 -6.05
N GLY A 142 -9.48 -18.82 -6.39
CA GLY A 142 -8.77 -20.10 -6.22
C GLY A 142 -7.46 -20.15 -7.01
N ARG A 143 -7.50 -19.77 -8.29
CA ARG A 143 -6.31 -19.70 -9.16
C ARG A 143 -5.25 -18.73 -8.61
N ILE A 144 -5.67 -17.59 -8.09
CA ILE A 144 -4.74 -16.61 -7.47
C ILE A 144 -4.05 -17.23 -6.25
N ARG A 145 -4.79 -17.89 -5.36
CA ARG A 145 -4.19 -18.60 -4.21
C ARG A 145 -3.22 -19.71 -4.62
N ASP A 146 -3.50 -20.40 -5.73
CA ASP A 146 -2.56 -21.41 -6.25
C ASP A 146 -1.26 -20.76 -6.75
N HIS A 147 -1.31 -19.58 -7.37
CA HIS A 147 -0.12 -18.81 -7.75
C HIS A 147 0.65 -18.31 -6.52
N GLU A 148 -0.02 -17.80 -5.49
CA GLU A 148 0.61 -17.41 -4.22
C GLU A 148 1.30 -18.62 -3.57
N ARG A 149 0.62 -19.75 -3.47
CA ARG A 149 1.21 -21.01 -2.93
C ARG A 149 2.41 -21.44 -3.74
N HIS A 150 2.31 -21.48 -5.07
CA HIS A 150 3.40 -21.90 -5.93
C HIS A 150 4.59 -20.96 -5.85
N GLY A 151 4.36 -19.64 -5.88
CA GLY A 151 5.39 -18.63 -5.76
C GLY A 151 6.13 -18.70 -4.43
N THR A 152 5.40 -18.77 -3.32
CA THR A 152 5.98 -18.87 -1.97
C THR A 152 6.74 -20.19 -1.75
N PHE A 153 6.27 -21.29 -2.34
CA PHE A 153 6.99 -22.56 -2.31
C PHE A 153 8.31 -22.51 -3.07
N CYS A 154 8.32 -21.94 -4.27
CA CYS A 154 9.49 -21.87 -5.15
C CYS A 154 10.52 -20.80 -4.75
N ALA A 155 10.11 -19.75 -4.06
CA ALA A 155 11.03 -18.73 -3.56
C ALA A 155 12.05 -19.32 -2.58
N ASP A 156 13.28 -18.81 -2.56
CA ASP A 156 14.28 -19.16 -1.54
C ASP A 156 13.93 -18.52 -0.20
N ARG A 157 13.47 -17.27 -0.22
CA ARG A 157 12.96 -16.54 0.94
C ARG A 157 11.65 -15.83 0.57
N VAL A 158 10.79 -15.68 1.55
CA VAL A 158 9.55 -14.92 1.45
C VAL A 158 9.60 -13.75 2.43
N ILE A 159 9.26 -12.56 1.97
CA ILE A 159 9.12 -11.37 2.82
C ILE A 159 7.64 -11.07 2.99
N THR A 160 7.23 -10.73 4.20
CA THR A 160 5.90 -10.19 4.51
C THR A 160 6.03 -8.84 5.21
N VAL A 161 5.04 -7.97 4.99
CA VAL A 161 5.11 -6.58 5.45
C VAL A 161 4.64 -6.38 6.90
N SER A 162 4.27 -7.46 7.59
CA SER A 162 3.93 -7.45 9.02
C SER A 162 4.03 -8.86 9.62
N ARG A 163 4.08 -8.96 10.94
CA ARG A 163 4.03 -10.25 11.65
C ARG A 163 2.67 -10.93 11.50
N ALA A 164 1.60 -10.14 11.49
CA ALA A 164 0.26 -10.63 11.24
C ALA A 164 0.16 -11.29 9.85
N LEU A 165 0.68 -10.63 8.81
CA LEU A 165 0.71 -11.19 7.47
C LEU A 165 1.67 -12.39 7.35
N LYS A 166 2.77 -12.41 8.11
CA LYS A 166 3.64 -13.59 8.23
C LYS A 166 2.85 -14.79 8.74
N GLY A 167 2.12 -14.61 9.85
CA GLY A 167 1.28 -15.66 10.42
C GLY A 167 0.23 -16.17 9.43
N GLU A 168 -0.47 -15.25 8.75
CA GLU A 168 -1.47 -15.56 7.73
C GLU A 168 -0.85 -16.34 6.54
N THR A 169 0.27 -15.86 5.99
CA THR A 169 0.97 -16.48 4.86
C THR A 169 1.50 -17.87 5.21
N MET A 170 2.08 -18.03 6.40
CA MET A 170 2.56 -19.33 6.86
C MET A 170 1.41 -20.33 7.03
N TRP A 171 0.30 -19.90 7.62
CA TRP A 171 -0.89 -20.72 7.79
C TRP A 171 -1.51 -21.10 6.44
N MET A 172 -1.68 -20.14 5.55
CA MET A 172 -2.30 -20.35 4.23
C MET A 172 -1.54 -21.32 3.33
N TYR A 173 -0.20 -21.23 3.35
CA TYR A 173 0.65 -21.94 2.38
C TYR A 173 1.56 -22.98 3.03
N ASN A 174 1.36 -23.26 4.32
CA ASN A 174 2.14 -24.24 5.11
C ASN A 174 3.65 -24.00 5.00
N LEU A 175 4.09 -22.75 5.19
CA LEU A 175 5.49 -22.37 5.08
C LEU A 175 6.19 -22.50 6.43
N PRO A 176 7.45 -23.00 6.46
CA PRO A 176 8.23 -23.06 7.69
C PRO A 176 8.67 -21.64 8.12
N HIS A 177 8.79 -21.45 9.43
CA HIS A 177 9.11 -20.14 10.03
C HIS A 177 10.41 -19.50 9.48
N TRP A 178 11.43 -20.32 9.23
CA TRP A 178 12.72 -19.86 8.74
C TRP A 178 12.68 -19.28 7.32
N LYS A 179 11.67 -19.65 6.53
CA LYS A 179 11.52 -19.21 5.14
C LYS A 179 10.89 -17.83 5.00
N VAL A 180 10.20 -17.36 6.04
CA VAL A 180 9.40 -16.13 5.99
C VAL A 180 9.98 -15.08 6.91
N ASP A 181 10.40 -13.96 6.35
CA ASP A 181 10.88 -12.78 7.05
C ASP A 181 9.82 -11.71 7.16
N VAL A 182 9.98 -10.82 8.11
CA VAL A 182 9.15 -9.63 8.24
C VAL A 182 10.02 -8.42 7.96
N VAL A 183 9.64 -7.64 6.93
CA VAL A 183 10.24 -6.35 6.63
C VAL A 183 9.11 -5.35 6.45
N TYR A 184 8.98 -4.40 7.37
CA TYR A 184 7.95 -3.38 7.32
C TYR A 184 8.15 -2.45 6.11
N ASN A 185 7.06 -1.83 5.65
CA ASN A 185 7.17 -0.80 4.62
C ASN A 185 7.77 0.48 5.20
N GLY A 186 8.41 1.24 4.33
CA GLY A 186 8.88 2.58 4.63
C GLY A 186 7.90 3.67 4.17
N VAL A 187 8.26 4.90 4.46
CA VAL A 187 7.60 6.09 3.94
C VAL A 187 8.63 7.17 3.60
N ASN A 188 8.38 7.92 2.53
CA ASN A 188 9.12 9.13 2.24
C ASN A 188 8.51 10.30 3.00
N VAL A 189 8.99 10.50 4.23
CA VAL A 189 8.46 11.51 5.15
C VAL A 189 8.59 12.90 4.56
N HIS A 190 9.70 13.18 3.87
CA HIS A 190 9.99 14.49 3.28
C HIS A 190 9.06 14.87 2.12
N ALA A 191 8.37 13.91 1.52
CA ALA A 191 7.33 14.20 0.53
C ALA A 191 6.17 15.04 1.13
N PHE A 192 6.03 15.03 2.45
CA PHE A 192 5.00 15.79 3.17
C PHE A 192 5.48 17.12 3.75
N ASP A 193 6.77 17.50 3.58
CA ASP A 193 7.32 18.76 4.11
C ASP A 193 6.92 19.99 3.29
N GLY A 194 6.47 19.81 2.05
CA GLY A 194 6.09 20.93 1.18
C GLY A 194 5.07 21.86 1.84
N TRP A 195 5.33 23.17 1.79
CA TRP A 195 4.42 24.17 2.32
C TRP A 195 3.16 24.28 1.45
N ILE A 196 2.00 24.49 2.07
CA ILE A 196 0.75 24.81 1.39
C ILE A 196 0.53 26.32 1.48
N PRO A 197 0.59 27.08 0.35
CA PRO A 197 0.42 28.52 0.35
C PRO A 197 -0.94 28.97 0.92
N ASP A 198 -2.01 28.26 0.60
CA ASP A 198 -3.36 28.53 1.08
C ASP A 198 -4.13 27.22 1.35
N ALA A 199 -3.98 26.70 2.57
CA ALA A 199 -4.74 25.55 3.03
C ALA A 199 -6.27 25.81 3.02
N GLY A 200 -6.67 27.07 3.25
CA GLY A 200 -8.07 27.48 3.19
C GLY A 200 -8.64 27.39 1.78
N ALA A 201 -7.87 27.75 0.73
CA ALA A 201 -8.32 27.61 -0.64
C ALA A 201 -8.52 26.13 -1.01
N ILE A 202 -7.60 25.25 -0.61
CA ILE A 202 -7.73 23.80 -0.84
C ILE A 202 -8.97 23.28 -0.11
N ARG A 203 -9.18 23.63 1.14
CA ARG A 203 -10.39 23.23 1.89
C ARG A 203 -11.66 23.69 1.18
N ARG A 204 -11.72 24.95 0.74
CA ARG A 204 -12.90 25.49 0.00
C ARG A 204 -13.16 24.76 -1.30
N ALA A 205 -12.09 24.39 -2.05
CA ALA A 205 -12.24 23.63 -3.30
C ALA A 205 -12.94 22.30 -3.11
N TYR A 206 -12.81 21.68 -1.94
CA TYR A 206 -13.51 20.45 -1.56
C TYR A 206 -14.79 20.69 -0.74
N GLY A 207 -15.25 21.94 -0.64
CA GLY A 207 -16.46 22.30 0.14
C GLY A 207 -16.30 22.05 1.63
N VAL A 208 -15.10 22.25 2.15
CA VAL A 208 -14.74 22.16 3.57
C VAL A 208 -14.50 23.57 4.11
N GLY A 209 -15.24 23.95 5.13
CA GLY A 209 -15.08 25.24 5.80
C GLY A 209 -13.78 25.31 6.63
N PRO A 210 -13.34 26.52 6.98
CA PRO A 210 -12.07 26.71 7.69
C PRO A 210 -12.04 26.05 9.09
N LEU A 211 -13.20 25.91 9.72
CA LEU A 211 -13.37 25.33 11.06
C LEU A 211 -14.16 24.01 11.05
N ASP A 212 -14.37 23.39 9.90
CA ASP A 212 -15.07 22.12 9.82
C ASP A 212 -14.10 20.98 10.18
N PRO A 213 -14.34 20.21 11.24
CA PRO A 213 -13.53 19.03 11.52
C PRO A 213 -13.52 18.09 10.32
N THR A 214 -12.34 17.60 9.91
CA THR A 214 -12.22 16.87 8.64
C THR A 214 -11.50 15.54 8.84
N VAL A 215 -12.14 14.46 8.40
CA VAL A 215 -11.57 13.11 8.36
C VAL A 215 -11.23 12.74 6.91
N LEU A 216 -10.04 12.22 6.70
CA LEU A 216 -9.62 11.62 5.43
C LEU A 216 -9.66 10.08 5.54
N PHE A 217 -10.32 9.45 4.58
CA PHE A 217 -10.09 8.06 4.19
C PHE A 217 -9.27 8.08 2.90
N SER A 218 -8.13 7.41 2.88
CA SER A 218 -7.29 7.26 1.69
C SER A 218 -7.03 5.77 1.43
N GLY A 219 -7.37 5.30 0.23
CA GLY A 219 -7.16 3.91 -0.15
C GLY A 219 -8.24 3.36 -1.08
N ARG A 220 -8.05 2.13 -1.53
CA ARG A 220 -9.01 1.46 -2.43
C ARG A 220 -10.38 1.35 -1.76
N MET A 221 -11.44 1.71 -2.49
CA MET A 221 -12.82 1.59 -2.03
C MET A 221 -13.29 0.13 -2.14
N THR A 222 -12.78 -0.74 -1.27
CA THR A 222 -13.03 -2.19 -1.25
C THR A 222 -13.48 -2.66 0.13
N TYR A 223 -14.12 -3.83 0.20
CA TYR A 223 -14.57 -4.45 1.45
C TYR A 223 -13.43 -4.61 2.46
N GLN A 224 -12.24 -5.00 1.98
CA GLN A 224 -11.03 -5.12 2.79
C GLN A 224 -10.71 -3.83 3.55
N LYS A 225 -10.80 -2.67 2.86
CA LYS A 225 -10.42 -1.36 3.42
C LYS A 225 -11.52 -0.69 4.25
N GLY A 226 -12.76 -1.17 4.18
CA GLY A 226 -13.85 -0.77 5.05
C GLY A 226 -14.36 0.68 4.91
N PRO A 227 -14.43 1.29 3.70
CA PRO A 227 -14.98 2.64 3.55
C PRO A 227 -16.42 2.75 4.02
N ASP A 228 -17.19 1.67 3.88
CA ASP A 228 -18.57 1.56 4.36
C ASP A 228 -18.67 1.69 5.88
N LEU A 229 -17.71 1.20 6.65
CA LEU A 229 -17.69 1.35 8.11
C LEU A 229 -17.56 2.81 8.53
N LEU A 230 -16.77 3.61 7.81
CA LEU A 230 -16.71 5.05 8.05
C LEU A 230 -18.04 5.72 7.66
N VAL A 231 -18.62 5.37 6.50
CA VAL A 231 -19.92 5.94 6.08
C VAL A 231 -21.01 5.66 7.12
N GLU A 232 -21.10 4.43 7.63
CA GLU A 232 -22.07 4.06 8.67
C GLU A 232 -21.82 4.77 10.01
N ALA A 233 -20.59 5.18 10.31
CA ALA A 233 -20.23 5.91 11.53
C ALA A 233 -20.64 7.40 11.47
N ILE A 234 -20.76 7.99 10.28
CA ILE A 234 -20.97 9.42 10.09
C ILE A 234 -22.20 9.96 10.84
N PRO A 235 -23.39 9.31 10.83
CA PRO A 235 -24.56 9.84 11.56
C PRO A 235 -24.29 10.04 13.05
N ALA A 236 -23.58 9.11 13.68
CA ALA A 236 -23.22 9.21 15.09
C ALA A 236 -22.24 10.36 15.36
N ILE A 237 -21.28 10.56 14.48
CA ILE A 237 -20.29 11.65 14.58
C ILE A 237 -20.98 13.01 14.41
N LEU A 238 -21.87 13.16 13.41
CA LEU A 238 -22.56 14.42 13.12
C LEU A 238 -23.50 14.88 14.24
N ARG A 239 -23.97 13.98 15.13
CA ARG A 239 -24.75 14.37 16.31
C ARG A 239 -23.99 15.35 17.22
N TYR A 240 -22.68 15.18 17.33
CA TYR A 240 -21.84 16.00 18.21
C TYR A 240 -21.00 17.01 17.42
N TYR A 241 -20.71 16.73 16.16
CA TYR A 241 -19.88 17.57 15.27
C TYR A 241 -20.61 17.83 13.95
N PRO A 242 -21.70 18.62 13.95
CA PRO A 242 -22.62 18.75 12.80
C PRO A 242 -21.97 19.36 11.55
N ARG A 243 -20.81 20.00 11.69
CA ARG A 243 -20.04 20.57 10.57
C ARG A 243 -18.94 19.65 10.06
N ALA A 244 -18.74 18.48 10.67
CA ALA A 244 -17.68 17.57 10.26
C ALA A 244 -17.80 17.19 8.78
N LYS A 245 -16.66 17.02 8.10
CA LYS A 245 -16.55 16.59 6.71
C LYS A 245 -15.71 15.32 6.60
N PHE A 246 -16.10 14.48 5.64
CA PHE A 246 -15.49 13.18 5.42
C PHE A 246 -15.06 13.11 3.96
N ILE A 247 -13.75 13.05 3.73
CA ILE A 247 -13.13 12.99 2.40
C ILE A 247 -12.73 11.54 2.13
N PHE A 248 -13.19 11.00 1.00
CA PHE A 248 -12.83 9.67 0.53
C PHE A 248 -11.98 9.83 -0.74
N ALA A 249 -10.68 9.56 -0.62
CA ALA A 249 -9.71 9.61 -1.71
C ALA A 249 -9.32 8.18 -2.11
N GLY A 250 -9.82 7.73 -3.26
CA GLY A 250 -9.58 6.40 -3.80
C GLY A 250 -10.75 5.89 -4.61
N GLU A 251 -10.51 4.81 -5.35
CA GLU A 251 -11.47 4.14 -6.22
C GLU A 251 -11.65 2.68 -5.82
N GLY A 252 -12.74 2.07 -6.28
CA GLY A 252 -13.03 0.66 -6.09
C GLY A 252 -14.51 0.34 -6.22
N HIS A 253 -14.82 -0.95 -6.21
CA HIS A 253 -16.19 -1.45 -6.46
C HIS A 253 -17.22 -1.00 -5.41
N MET A 254 -16.79 -0.55 -4.23
CA MET A 254 -17.70 -0.07 -3.18
C MET A 254 -18.00 1.43 -3.26
N GLN A 255 -17.34 2.22 -4.11
CA GLN A 255 -17.54 3.66 -4.15
C GLN A 255 -19.00 4.03 -4.35
N GLY A 256 -19.65 3.55 -5.42
CA GLY A 256 -21.05 3.85 -5.69
C GLY A 256 -22.01 3.31 -4.62
N GLN A 257 -21.66 2.22 -3.92
CA GLN A 257 -22.43 1.74 -2.77
C GLN A 257 -22.31 2.70 -1.59
N CYS A 258 -21.12 3.18 -1.28
CA CYS A 258 -20.86 4.15 -0.21
C CYS A 258 -21.58 5.48 -0.48
N GLU A 259 -21.56 5.97 -1.72
CA GLU A 259 -22.28 7.20 -2.12
C GLU A 259 -23.80 7.05 -1.93
N ARG A 260 -24.40 5.97 -2.43
CA ARG A 260 -25.83 5.69 -2.23
C ARG A 260 -26.16 5.56 -0.75
N ARG A 261 -25.32 4.88 0.02
CA ARG A 261 -25.54 4.68 1.46
C ARG A 261 -25.47 5.99 2.24
N ALA A 262 -24.55 6.88 1.92
CA ALA A 262 -24.48 8.22 2.49
C ALA A 262 -25.75 9.03 2.22
N GLY A 263 -26.35 8.89 1.01
CA GLY A 263 -27.66 9.47 0.67
C GLY A 263 -28.79 8.91 1.53
N GLN A 264 -28.88 7.58 1.68
CA GLN A 264 -29.90 6.91 2.50
C GLN A 264 -29.83 7.31 3.98
N LEU A 265 -28.62 7.52 4.49
CA LEU A 265 -28.37 7.97 5.87
C LEU A 265 -28.58 9.48 6.06
N GLY A 266 -28.84 10.24 4.99
CA GLY A 266 -29.01 11.71 5.05
C GLY A 266 -27.71 12.48 5.27
N VAL A 267 -26.53 11.84 5.10
CA VAL A 267 -25.23 12.43 5.41
C VAL A 267 -24.40 12.77 4.16
N ALA A 268 -24.97 12.67 2.96
CA ALA A 268 -24.25 12.98 1.70
C ALA A 268 -23.67 14.39 1.67
N HIS A 269 -24.30 15.37 2.33
CA HIS A 269 -23.83 16.75 2.44
C HIS A 269 -22.49 16.88 3.17
N ALA A 270 -22.15 15.90 4.01
CA ALA A 270 -20.89 15.85 4.77
C ALA A 270 -19.80 15.07 4.05
N CYS A 271 -20.12 14.29 3.01
CA CYS A 271 -19.20 13.39 2.31
C CYS A 271 -18.62 14.02 1.04
N ARG A 272 -17.37 13.69 0.71
CA ARG A 272 -16.69 14.05 -0.54
C ARG A 272 -15.99 12.82 -1.09
N PHE A 273 -16.54 12.22 -2.14
CA PHE A 273 -15.94 11.09 -2.85
C PHE A 273 -15.16 11.65 -4.05
N LEU A 274 -13.82 11.57 -3.99
CA LEU A 274 -12.95 12.29 -4.92
C LEU A 274 -12.38 11.40 -6.04
N GLY A 275 -12.64 10.08 -6.00
CA GLY A 275 -11.96 9.14 -6.87
C GLY A 275 -10.47 9.02 -6.52
N TRP A 276 -9.69 8.46 -7.43
CA TRP A 276 -8.25 8.31 -7.24
C TRP A 276 -7.54 9.67 -7.11
N LYS A 277 -6.66 9.77 -6.13
CA LYS A 277 -5.79 10.92 -5.89
C LYS A 277 -4.37 10.44 -5.66
N GLY A 278 -3.40 11.18 -6.17
CA GLY A 278 -1.98 10.84 -6.04
C GLY A 278 -1.08 12.08 -5.98
N GLY A 279 0.21 11.86 -5.72
CA GLY A 279 1.21 12.92 -5.69
C GLY A 279 0.85 14.06 -4.73
N MET A 280 1.11 15.29 -5.15
CA MET A 280 0.90 16.48 -4.34
C MET A 280 -0.58 16.69 -3.94
N GLU A 281 -1.53 16.29 -4.78
CA GLU A 281 -2.95 16.42 -4.47
C GLU A 281 -3.34 15.56 -3.24
N LEU A 282 -2.89 14.32 -3.20
CA LEU A 282 -3.11 13.44 -2.06
C LEU A 282 -2.37 13.95 -0.80
N GLN A 283 -1.12 14.40 -0.94
CA GLN A 283 -0.37 14.99 0.18
C GLN A 283 -1.10 16.19 0.78
N ASN A 284 -1.69 17.03 -0.07
CA ASN A 284 -2.48 18.17 0.38
C ASN A 284 -3.75 17.74 1.13
N LEU A 285 -4.43 16.66 0.70
CA LEU A 285 -5.58 16.12 1.42
C LEU A 285 -5.20 15.66 2.83
N TYR A 286 -4.07 14.98 3.00
CA TYR A 286 -3.54 14.66 4.33
C TYR A 286 -3.34 15.92 5.17
N LYS A 287 -2.66 16.92 4.61
CA LYS A 287 -2.29 18.16 5.34
C LYS A 287 -3.50 18.97 5.79
N ILE A 288 -4.57 19.04 4.98
CA ILE A 288 -5.78 19.81 5.31
C ILE A 288 -6.76 19.07 6.23
N SER A 289 -6.57 17.76 6.44
CA SER A 289 -7.42 16.94 7.29
C SER A 289 -6.98 17.03 8.76
N ASP A 290 -7.91 16.81 9.68
CA ASP A 290 -7.63 16.82 11.12
C ASP A 290 -7.31 15.42 11.66
N ALA A 291 -7.85 14.38 11.00
CA ALA A 291 -7.59 12.98 11.32
C ALA A 291 -7.66 12.12 10.05
N VAL A 292 -6.98 10.97 10.10
CA VAL A 292 -7.05 9.94 9.04
C VAL A 292 -7.69 8.68 9.61
N CYS A 293 -8.69 8.15 8.91
CA CYS A 293 -9.40 6.95 9.32
C CYS A 293 -9.02 5.76 8.42
N VAL A 294 -8.54 4.68 9.03
CA VAL A 294 -8.13 3.43 8.38
C VAL A 294 -8.94 2.27 9.00
N PRO A 295 -10.24 2.14 8.66
CA PRO A 295 -11.16 1.20 9.32
C PRO A 295 -11.11 -0.20 8.69
N SER A 296 -9.97 -0.61 8.19
CA SER A 296 -9.78 -1.82 7.40
C SER A 296 -10.21 -3.08 8.16
N ARG A 297 -10.97 -3.97 7.50
CA ARG A 297 -11.31 -5.31 8.03
C ARG A 297 -10.11 -6.25 8.05
N ASN A 298 -9.20 -6.06 7.09
CA ASN A 298 -7.90 -6.71 7.04
C ASN A 298 -6.91 -5.69 6.48
N GLU A 299 -5.93 -5.28 7.30
CA GLU A 299 -4.89 -4.35 6.89
C GLU A 299 -3.53 -5.05 6.98
N PRO A 300 -2.95 -5.48 5.86
CA PRO A 300 -1.66 -6.18 5.88
C PRO A 300 -0.54 -5.37 6.51
N PHE A 301 -0.51 -4.05 6.26
CA PHE A 301 0.46 -3.14 6.87
C PHE A 301 -0.17 -1.78 7.23
N GLY A 302 -0.58 -1.00 6.22
CA GLY A 302 -1.16 0.33 6.41
C GLY A 302 -0.20 1.47 6.08
N ILE A 303 0.32 1.53 4.86
CA ILE A 303 1.15 2.65 4.36
C ILE A 303 0.44 3.99 4.58
N THR A 304 -0.89 4.04 4.42
CA THR A 304 -1.74 5.21 4.69
C THR A 304 -1.55 5.77 6.10
N ILE A 305 -1.23 4.92 7.10
CA ILE A 305 -0.93 5.36 8.46
C ILE A 305 0.39 6.13 8.50
N LEU A 306 1.41 5.60 7.82
CA LEU A 306 2.71 6.27 7.74
C LEU A 306 2.62 7.59 6.97
N GLU A 307 1.81 7.65 5.92
CA GLU A 307 1.52 8.89 5.17
C GLU A 307 0.82 9.93 6.07
N ALA A 308 -0.18 9.50 6.84
CA ALA A 308 -0.86 10.36 7.81
C ALA A 308 0.12 10.90 8.86
N TRP A 309 0.95 10.04 9.42
CA TRP A 309 1.99 10.42 10.38
C TRP A 309 3.03 11.36 9.76
N SER A 310 3.43 11.11 8.51
CA SER A 310 4.34 12.00 7.78
C SER A 310 3.76 13.39 7.59
N ALA A 311 2.45 13.52 7.47
CA ALA A 311 1.73 14.79 7.47
C ALA A 311 1.44 15.35 8.89
N GLY A 312 1.95 14.71 9.95
CA GLY A 312 1.70 15.08 11.34
C GLY A 312 0.26 14.86 11.81
N LYS A 313 -0.48 13.93 11.17
CA LYS A 313 -1.89 13.69 11.48
C LYS A 313 -2.10 12.45 12.34
N PRO A 314 -3.00 12.55 13.35
CA PRO A 314 -3.40 11.38 14.13
C PRO A 314 -4.21 10.41 13.27
N VAL A 315 -4.15 9.13 13.62
CA VAL A 315 -4.90 8.09 12.92
C VAL A 315 -5.93 7.45 13.83
N VAL A 316 -7.07 7.09 13.25
CA VAL A 316 -8.04 6.14 13.80
C VAL A 316 -7.89 4.86 12.96
N ALA A 317 -7.22 3.85 13.48
CA ALA A 317 -6.83 2.68 12.72
C ALA A 317 -7.36 1.39 13.32
N SER A 318 -7.88 0.50 12.47
CA SER A 318 -8.28 -0.83 12.90
C SER A 318 -7.08 -1.61 13.44
N LYS A 319 -7.29 -2.35 14.53
CA LYS A 319 -6.28 -3.26 15.10
C LYS A 319 -6.18 -4.61 14.38
N ASN A 320 -6.83 -4.74 13.21
CA ASN A 320 -6.80 -5.99 12.44
C ASN A 320 -5.64 -5.99 11.45
N GLY A 321 -4.56 -6.67 11.80
CA GLY A 321 -3.37 -6.85 10.96
C GLY A 321 -2.18 -5.99 11.39
N GLY A 322 -1.42 -5.47 10.42
CA GLY A 322 -0.20 -4.70 10.65
C GLY A 322 -0.34 -3.50 11.60
N PRO A 323 -1.42 -2.69 11.54
CA PRO A 323 -1.54 -1.53 12.41
C PRO A 323 -1.46 -1.86 13.91
N ASP A 324 -1.89 -3.06 14.32
CA ASP A 324 -1.78 -3.46 15.73
C ASP A 324 -0.34 -3.57 16.24
N GLU A 325 0.60 -3.74 15.33
CA GLU A 325 2.02 -3.94 15.67
C GLU A 325 2.77 -2.63 15.94
N PHE A 326 2.36 -1.52 15.29
CA PHE A 326 3.13 -0.28 15.32
C PHE A 326 2.32 0.97 15.68
N VAL A 327 0.99 0.95 15.61
CA VAL A 327 0.17 2.04 16.15
C VAL A 327 0.10 1.88 17.67
N TRP A 328 0.65 2.83 18.40
CA TRP A 328 0.54 2.87 19.86
C TRP A 328 -0.73 3.64 20.24
N HIS A 329 -1.66 2.88 20.82
CA HIS A 329 -2.96 3.41 21.24
C HIS A 329 -2.79 4.61 22.16
N GLU A 330 -3.51 5.69 21.89
CA GLU A 330 -3.46 6.96 22.65
C GLU A 330 -2.13 7.72 22.58
N VAL A 331 -1.12 7.20 21.86
CA VAL A 331 0.21 7.82 21.73
C VAL A 331 0.48 8.29 20.30
N THR A 332 0.25 7.44 19.28
CA THR A 332 0.44 7.78 17.87
C THR A 332 -0.86 7.74 17.07
N GLY A 333 -1.96 7.31 17.71
CA GLY A 333 -3.29 7.21 17.13
C GLY A 333 -4.21 6.40 18.03
N LEU A 334 -5.44 6.18 17.57
CA LEU A 334 -6.44 5.38 18.27
C LEU A 334 -6.64 4.06 17.54
N LYS A 335 -6.48 2.94 18.25
CA LYS A 335 -6.83 1.61 17.76
C LYS A 335 -8.32 1.38 17.93
N ILE A 336 -8.97 0.91 16.88
CA ILE A 336 -10.40 0.62 16.85
C ILE A 336 -10.67 -0.80 16.35
N TYR A 337 -11.86 -1.30 16.60
CA TYR A 337 -12.39 -2.45 15.88
C TYR A 337 -12.98 -2.02 14.54
N PRO A 338 -13.00 -2.88 13.51
CA PRO A 338 -13.62 -2.57 12.21
C PRO A 338 -15.16 -2.65 12.31
N ALA A 339 -15.74 -1.74 13.07
CA ALA A 339 -17.17 -1.62 13.31
C ALA A 339 -17.56 -0.13 13.37
N PRO A 340 -18.74 0.26 12.86
CA PRO A 340 -19.17 1.65 12.78
C PRO A 340 -19.12 2.40 14.10
N ASP A 341 -19.59 1.77 15.19
CA ASP A 341 -19.60 2.39 16.52
C ASP A 341 -18.19 2.67 17.03
N SER A 342 -17.24 1.75 16.76
CA SER A 342 -15.84 1.92 17.16
C SER A 342 -15.15 3.01 16.33
N VAL A 343 -15.48 3.11 15.03
CA VAL A 343 -15.04 4.21 14.16
C VAL A 343 -15.57 5.54 14.67
N ALA A 344 -16.88 5.62 14.98
CA ALA A 344 -17.51 6.82 15.50
C ALA A 344 -16.89 7.26 16.83
N TRP A 345 -16.63 6.32 17.74
CA TRP A 345 -15.93 6.58 19.01
C TRP A 345 -14.52 7.16 18.73
N GLY A 346 -13.72 6.51 17.88
CA GLY A 346 -12.35 6.95 17.62
C GLY A 346 -12.28 8.35 17.02
N VAL A 347 -13.10 8.63 16.00
CA VAL A 347 -13.17 9.94 15.36
C VAL A 347 -13.70 11.01 16.35
N GLY A 348 -14.78 10.70 17.08
CA GLY A 348 -15.35 11.60 18.07
C GLY A 348 -14.35 11.94 19.18
N THR A 349 -13.56 10.97 19.64
CA THR A 349 -12.53 11.17 20.66
C THR A 349 -11.43 12.12 20.17
N LEU A 350 -10.96 12.01 18.92
CA LEU A 350 -9.99 12.96 18.35
C LEU A 350 -10.57 14.36 18.24
N PHE A 351 -11.83 14.49 17.87
CA PHE A 351 -12.48 15.80 17.74
C PHE A 351 -12.81 16.45 19.07
N ALA A 352 -12.97 15.67 20.15
CA ALA A 352 -13.20 16.19 21.48
C ALA A 352 -11.97 16.90 22.06
N ASN A 353 -10.76 16.55 21.61
CA ASN A 353 -9.52 17.16 22.08
C ASN A 353 -8.49 17.28 20.95
N PHE A 354 -8.57 18.38 20.19
CA PHE A 354 -7.67 18.66 19.08
C PHE A 354 -6.19 18.82 19.49
N GLU A 355 -5.90 19.27 20.67
CA GLU A 355 -4.51 19.40 21.14
C GLU A 355 -3.90 18.03 21.36
N TRP A 356 -4.61 17.12 22.01
CA TRP A 356 -4.18 15.75 22.17
C TRP A 356 -4.08 15.00 20.84
N ALA A 357 -5.04 15.22 19.94
CA ALA A 357 -5.01 14.66 18.60
C ALA A 357 -3.75 15.12 17.83
N ARG A 358 -3.42 16.40 17.88
CA ARG A 358 -2.19 16.96 17.27
C ARG A 358 -0.91 16.41 17.93
N TRP A 359 -0.93 16.21 19.25
CA TRP A 359 0.18 15.57 19.95
C TRP A 359 0.41 14.14 19.46
N MET A 360 -0.65 13.34 19.29
CA MET A 360 -0.54 12.00 18.69
C MET A 360 0.01 12.08 17.25
N GLY A 361 -0.44 13.01 16.45
CA GLY A 361 0.09 13.23 15.09
C GLY A 361 1.58 13.55 15.08
N ARG A 362 2.05 14.40 16.00
CA ARG A 362 3.49 14.70 16.15
C ARG A 362 4.30 13.45 16.55
N ASN A 363 3.79 12.66 17.49
CA ASN A 363 4.44 11.41 17.88
C ASN A 363 4.50 10.42 16.70
N GLY A 364 3.41 10.32 15.91
CA GLY A 364 3.41 9.55 14.68
C GLY A 364 4.46 10.02 13.67
N ARG A 365 4.62 11.35 13.51
CA ARG A 365 5.66 11.92 12.65
C ARG A 365 7.06 11.49 13.09
N ILE A 366 7.37 11.59 14.39
CA ILE A 366 8.64 11.12 14.95
C ILE A 366 8.84 9.62 14.68
N ALA A 367 7.80 8.80 14.88
CA ALA A 367 7.88 7.37 14.59
C ALA A 367 8.17 7.09 13.10
N SER A 368 7.54 7.83 12.19
CA SER A 368 7.79 7.69 10.74
C SER A 368 9.22 8.02 10.37
N GLU A 369 9.79 9.10 10.94
CA GLU A 369 11.16 9.54 10.67
C GLU A 369 12.21 8.56 11.20
N THR A 370 11.96 7.96 12.37
CA THR A 370 12.98 7.18 13.08
C THR A 370 12.90 5.68 12.77
N ALA A 371 11.71 5.14 12.51
CA ALA A 371 11.53 3.67 12.42
C ALA A 371 11.13 3.17 11.03
N PHE A 372 10.67 4.05 10.12
CA PHE A 372 10.09 3.64 8.84
C PHE A 372 10.77 4.30 7.63
N SER A 373 12.08 4.53 7.69
CA SER A 373 12.83 5.03 6.54
C SER A 373 13.06 3.92 5.50
N TRP A 374 13.00 4.27 4.22
CA TRP A 374 13.28 3.32 3.13
C TRP A 374 14.72 2.80 3.16
N ASP A 375 15.67 3.58 3.67
CA ASP A 375 17.06 3.13 3.80
C ASP A 375 17.20 2.01 4.83
N ALA A 376 16.47 2.08 5.95
CA ALA A 376 16.40 1.00 6.93
C ALA A 376 15.69 -0.24 6.39
N VAL A 377 14.64 -0.04 5.58
CA VAL A 377 13.95 -1.14 4.86
C VAL A 377 14.90 -1.82 3.89
N ALA A 378 15.68 -1.05 3.11
CA ALA A 378 16.66 -1.60 2.17
C ALA A 378 17.73 -2.43 2.89
N ASP A 379 18.23 -1.98 4.05
CA ASP A 379 19.20 -2.75 4.86
C ASP A 379 18.61 -4.11 5.29
N GLN A 380 17.37 -4.15 5.74
CA GLN A 380 16.69 -5.41 6.11
C GLN A 380 16.47 -6.32 4.90
N VAL A 381 16.07 -5.77 3.75
CA VAL A 381 15.91 -6.53 2.51
C VAL A 381 17.25 -7.12 2.05
N LEU A 382 18.35 -6.36 2.11
CA LEU A 382 19.69 -6.84 1.78
C LEU A 382 20.14 -7.97 2.71
N GLN A 383 19.77 -7.94 4.00
CA GLN A 383 20.01 -9.06 4.92
C GLN A 383 19.28 -10.32 4.46
N VAL A 384 18.01 -10.20 4.04
CA VAL A 384 17.25 -11.35 3.48
C VAL A 384 17.89 -11.86 2.19
N TYR A 385 18.47 -10.99 1.37
CA TYR A 385 19.18 -11.41 0.16
C TYR A 385 20.46 -12.20 0.47
N ALA A 386 21.09 -11.98 1.60
CA ALA A 386 22.34 -12.63 2.01
C ALA A 386 22.13 -14.01 2.66
N THR A 387 20.91 -14.34 3.16
CA THR A 387 20.58 -15.60 3.85
C THR A 387 19.90 -16.59 2.93
#